data_17de9ef3de9cceb164d36d9cbbb07608
#
_entry.id   17de9ef3de9cceb164d36d9cbbb07608
#
_cell.length_a   1.000
_cell.length_b   1.000
_cell.length_c   1.000
_cell.angle_alpha   90.00
_cell.angle_beta   90.00
_cell.angle_gamma   90.00
#
_symmetry.space_group_name_H-M   'P 1'
#
loop_
_entity.id
_entity.type
_entity.pdbx_description
1 polymer ?
#
loop_
_entity_poly.entity_id
_entity_poly.type
_entity_poly.pdbx_seq_one_letter_code
_entity_poly.pdbx_strand_id
1 'polypeptide(L)'
;SVTLENGTVLEGQLLVAADGSRSSLGTQCGVEWRQQPYGQVAVIANVSTAAEHNGRAFERFTQHGPLAMLPMSDGRCSLVWCHPQDKAEEVKAWSDERFCTELQKAFGWRLGRITHAGKRTVYPLSLTTASQSVSHRLALVGNAAQTLHPIAGQGFNLGLRDVMSLAESLAQAWGEQKDCGAYSVLSHYQKRRQADKEATIGVTDGLVHLFANRWAPLVAGRNLGLMAMELFIPARDVLAQRTLGWVAR
;
A
#
# COMPACT_ATOMS: atom_id res chain seq x y z
N SER A 1 -24.63 -12.47 13.90
CA SER A 1 -23.77 -13.39 14.69
C SER A 1 -22.65 -13.93 13.80
N VAL A 2 -21.56 -14.32 14.42
CA VAL A 2 -20.40 -15.00 13.78
C VAL A 2 -20.17 -16.30 14.54
N THR A 3 -20.06 -17.41 13.80
CA THR A 3 -19.75 -18.72 14.38
C THR A 3 -18.25 -19.01 14.16
N LEU A 4 -17.52 -19.26 15.24
CA LEU A 4 -16.11 -19.64 15.21
C LEU A 4 -15.95 -21.12 14.84
N GLU A 5 -14.74 -21.54 14.42
CA GLU A 5 -14.45 -22.94 14.07
C GLU A 5 -14.74 -23.94 15.20
N ASN A 6 -14.61 -23.51 16.45
CA ASN A 6 -14.92 -24.32 17.64
C ASN A 6 -16.43 -24.38 17.98
N GLY A 7 -17.28 -23.81 17.12
CA GLY A 7 -18.77 -23.77 17.34
C GLY A 7 -19.24 -22.62 18.23
N THR A 8 -18.35 -21.78 18.78
CA THR A 8 -18.77 -20.64 19.60
C THR A 8 -19.47 -19.60 18.74
N VAL A 9 -20.66 -19.15 19.15
CA VAL A 9 -21.38 -18.07 18.48
C VAL A 9 -21.14 -16.76 19.20
N LEU A 10 -20.68 -15.74 18.44
CA LEU A 10 -20.52 -14.37 18.90
C LEU A 10 -21.64 -13.51 18.32
N GLU A 11 -22.29 -12.72 19.18
CA GLU A 11 -23.30 -11.75 18.76
C GLU A 11 -22.76 -10.33 18.87
N GLY A 12 -23.09 -9.49 17.90
CA GLY A 12 -22.68 -8.10 17.86
C GLY A 12 -23.57 -7.25 16.97
N GLN A 13 -23.53 -5.95 17.18
CA GLN A 13 -24.29 -4.99 16.38
C GLN A 13 -23.61 -4.68 15.04
N LEU A 14 -22.31 -4.86 14.96
CA LEU A 14 -21.48 -4.56 13.80
C LEU A 14 -20.37 -5.59 13.66
N LEU A 15 -20.13 -6.05 12.45
CA LEU A 15 -18.95 -6.81 12.05
C LEU A 15 -17.97 -5.88 11.33
N VAL A 16 -16.72 -5.83 11.79
CA VAL A 16 -15.64 -5.11 11.10
C VAL A 16 -14.70 -6.12 10.47
N ALA A 17 -14.67 -6.18 9.14
CA ALA A 17 -13.76 -7.03 8.39
C ALA A 17 -12.40 -6.32 8.24
N ALA A 18 -11.39 -6.88 8.91
CA ALA A 18 -10.00 -6.43 8.88
C ALA A 18 -9.05 -7.61 8.59
N ASP A 19 -9.54 -8.63 7.91
CA ASP A 19 -8.94 -9.95 7.67
C ASP A 19 -8.02 -9.99 6.43
N GLY A 20 -7.63 -8.81 5.92
CA GLY A 20 -6.67 -8.70 4.83
C GLY A 20 -7.28 -8.78 3.43
N SER A 21 -6.40 -8.92 2.43
CA SER A 21 -6.81 -8.96 1.03
C SER A 21 -7.77 -10.11 0.75
N ARG A 22 -8.82 -9.85 -0.05
CA ARG A 22 -9.88 -10.82 -0.37
C ARG A 22 -10.57 -11.34 0.88
N SER A 23 -10.98 -10.42 1.73
CA SER A 23 -11.67 -10.69 2.98
C SER A 23 -12.67 -11.86 2.86
N SER A 24 -12.44 -12.92 3.62
CA SER A 24 -13.35 -14.05 3.69
C SER A 24 -14.67 -13.66 4.34
N LEU A 25 -14.61 -12.78 5.33
CA LEU A 25 -15.78 -12.21 6.00
C LEU A 25 -16.62 -11.38 5.04
N GLY A 26 -15.96 -10.52 4.25
CA GLY A 26 -16.63 -9.74 3.23
C GLY A 26 -17.30 -10.62 2.17
N THR A 27 -16.62 -11.68 1.70
CA THR A 27 -17.17 -12.62 0.73
C THR A 27 -18.42 -13.32 1.28
N GLN A 28 -18.39 -13.78 2.51
CA GLN A 28 -19.57 -14.40 3.17
C GLN A 28 -20.73 -13.42 3.32
N CYS A 29 -20.46 -12.13 3.39
CA CYS A 29 -21.46 -11.06 3.44
C CYS A 29 -21.87 -10.52 2.06
N GLY A 30 -21.49 -11.19 0.96
CA GLY A 30 -21.88 -10.82 -0.41
C GLY A 30 -21.13 -9.63 -1.01
N VAL A 31 -19.96 -9.28 -0.45
CA VAL A 31 -19.09 -8.26 -1.05
C VAL A 31 -18.29 -8.90 -2.18
N GLU A 32 -18.23 -8.23 -3.32
CA GLU A 32 -17.42 -8.62 -4.48
C GLU A 32 -16.16 -7.76 -4.59
N TRP A 33 -15.10 -8.32 -5.16
CA TRP A 33 -13.85 -7.61 -5.42
C TRP A 33 -13.56 -7.50 -6.90
N ARG A 34 -13.21 -6.29 -7.32
CA ARG A 34 -12.59 -6.05 -8.63
C ARG A 34 -11.09 -6.13 -8.48
N GLN A 35 -10.46 -6.99 -9.28
CA GLN A 35 -9.02 -7.15 -9.29
C GLN A 35 -8.44 -6.76 -10.65
N GLN A 36 -7.39 -5.94 -10.61
CA GLN A 36 -6.65 -5.46 -11.78
C GLN A 36 -5.16 -5.81 -11.58
N PRO A 37 -4.64 -6.87 -12.25
CA PRO A 37 -3.23 -7.25 -12.12
C PRO A 37 -2.33 -6.21 -12.79
N TYR A 38 -1.20 -5.88 -12.16
CA TYR A 38 -0.19 -4.98 -12.73
C TYR A 38 0.79 -5.70 -13.66
N GLY A 39 0.75 -7.04 -13.78
CA GLY A 39 1.75 -7.82 -14.49
C GLY A 39 3.13 -7.79 -13.82
N GLN A 40 3.16 -7.44 -12.55
CA GLN A 40 4.37 -7.27 -11.75
C GLN A 40 4.30 -8.10 -10.47
N VAL A 41 5.49 -8.36 -9.92
CA VAL A 41 5.68 -8.94 -8.59
C VAL A 41 6.55 -8.03 -7.74
N ALA A 42 6.32 -8.02 -6.43
CA ALA A 42 7.25 -7.43 -5.46
C ALA A 42 8.11 -8.52 -4.85
N VAL A 43 9.42 -8.37 -4.97
CA VAL A 43 10.40 -9.17 -4.24
C VAL A 43 10.72 -8.43 -2.95
N ILE A 44 10.45 -9.08 -1.82
CA ILE A 44 10.69 -8.53 -0.48
C ILE A 44 11.81 -9.29 0.18
N ALA A 45 12.76 -8.56 0.75
CA ALA A 45 13.87 -9.10 1.53
C ALA A 45 14.35 -8.07 2.55
N ASN A 46 15.01 -8.54 3.62
CA ASN A 46 15.82 -7.67 4.46
C ASN A 46 17.24 -7.66 3.91
N VAL A 47 17.83 -6.49 3.79
CA VAL A 47 19.17 -6.32 3.25
C VAL A 47 20.04 -5.50 4.21
N SER A 48 21.35 -5.79 4.19
CA SER A 48 22.37 -5.04 4.91
C SER A 48 23.24 -4.26 3.95
N THR A 49 23.65 -3.07 4.37
CA THR A 49 24.45 -2.13 3.57
C THR A 49 25.68 -1.67 4.33
N ALA A 50 26.74 -1.27 3.60
CA ALA A 50 27.97 -0.83 4.21
C ALA A 50 27.87 0.56 4.86
N ALA A 51 26.96 1.41 4.38
CA ALA A 51 26.68 2.70 4.98
C ALA A 51 25.33 2.67 5.70
N GLU A 52 25.19 3.42 6.78
CA GLU A 52 23.97 3.54 7.55
C GLU A 52 22.91 4.37 6.79
N HIS A 53 21.66 3.96 6.92
CA HIS A 53 20.52 4.67 6.32
C HIS A 53 20.13 5.95 7.10
N ASN A 54 20.57 6.12 8.34
CA ASN A 54 20.25 7.29 9.21
C ASN A 54 18.75 7.61 9.25
N GLY A 55 17.89 6.59 9.32
CA GLY A 55 16.44 6.74 9.30
C GLY A 55 15.83 7.17 7.97
N ARG A 56 16.60 7.26 6.89
CA ARG A 56 16.11 7.66 5.56
C ARG A 56 15.53 6.47 4.82
N ALA A 57 14.35 6.68 4.25
CA ALA A 57 13.76 5.82 3.24
C ALA A 57 14.19 6.25 1.85
N PHE A 58 14.42 5.28 0.99
CA PHE A 58 14.79 5.50 -0.41
C PHE A 58 13.78 4.81 -1.30
N GLU A 59 13.29 5.52 -2.30
CA GLU A 59 12.48 4.93 -3.36
C GLU A 59 13.01 5.38 -4.71
N ARG A 60 13.20 4.44 -5.59
CA ARG A 60 13.69 4.64 -6.94
C ARG A 60 12.73 4.00 -7.93
N PHE A 61 12.28 4.75 -8.90
CA PHE A 61 11.48 4.23 -9.98
C PHE A 61 12.37 3.62 -11.06
N THR A 62 12.21 2.31 -11.28
CA THR A 62 12.87 1.58 -12.34
C THR A 62 11.91 1.37 -13.51
N GLN A 63 12.41 0.86 -14.63
CA GLN A 63 11.57 0.47 -15.78
C GLN A 63 10.58 -0.66 -15.46
N HIS A 64 10.77 -1.37 -14.34
CA HIS A 64 9.95 -2.50 -13.91
C HIS A 64 9.09 -2.18 -12.69
N GLY A 65 9.04 -0.92 -12.30
CA GLY A 65 8.33 -0.44 -11.12
C GLY A 65 9.27 0.07 -10.04
N PRO A 66 8.75 0.37 -8.83
CA PRO A 66 9.55 0.92 -7.75
C PRO A 66 10.52 -0.10 -7.15
N LEU A 67 11.64 0.45 -6.66
CA LEU A 67 12.59 -0.19 -5.78
C LEU A 67 12.70 0.66 -4.53
N ALA A 68 12.22 0.17 -3.40
CA ALA A 68 12.26 0.86 -2.13
C ALA A 68 13.22 0.18 -1.15
N MET A 69 14.00 0.99 -0.44
CA MET A 69 14.84 0.59 0.68
C MET A 69 14.38 1.37 1.90
N LEU A 70 13.71 0.70 2.82
CA LEU A 70 13.08 1.29 3.99
C LEU A 70 13.92 1.01 5.24
N PRO A 71 14.19 2.02 6.09
CA PRO A 71 15.02 1.86 7.27
C PRO A 71 14.37 0.91 8.29
N MET A 72 15.15 0.00 8.82
CA MET A 72 14.79 -0.91 9.90
C MET A 72 15.75 -0.77 11.08
N SER A 73 15.41 -1.39 12.20
CA SER A 73 16.35 -1.58 13.32
C SER A 73 17.61 -2.31 12.90
N ASP A 74 18.68 -2.16 13.68
CA ASP A 74 19.99 -2.80 13.50
C ASP A 74 20.67 -2.46 12.16
N GLY A 75 20.45 -1.25 11.63
CA GLY A 75 21.07 -0.76 10.39
C GLY A 75 20.62 -1.49 9.12
N ARG A 76 19.62 -2.38 9.21
CA ARG A 76 19.08 -3.11 8.05
C ARG A 76 18.09 -2.26 7.28
N CYS A 77 17.84 -2.64 6.04
CA CYS A 77 16.76 -2.09 5.22
C CYS A 77 15.77 -3.19 4.83
N SER A 78 14.48 -2.87 4.87
CA SER A 78 13.45 -3.65 4.19
C SER A 78 13.44 -3.26 2.73
N LEU A 79 13.70 -4.23 1.85
CA LEU A 79 13.66 -4.07 0.41
C LEU A 79 12.27 -4.44 -0.11
N VAL A 80 11.74 -3.57 -0.98
CA VAL A 80 10.62 -3.87 -1.89
C VAL A 80 11.09 -3.59 -3.30
N TRP A 81 11.25 -4.63 -4.12
CA TRP A 81 11.77 -4.49 -5.48
C TRP A 81 10.82 -5.10 -6.49
N CYS A 82 10.26 -4.28 -7.35
CA CYS A 82 9.33 -4.71 -8.38
C CYS A 82 10.04 -5.30 -9.59
N HIS A 83 9.51 -6.41 -10.08
CA HIS A 83 9.94 -7.10 -11.29
C HIS A 83 8.72 -7.47 -12.15
N PRO A 84 8.90 -7.68 -13.47
CA PRO A 84 7.87 -8.29 -14.30
C PRO A 84 7.48 -9.67 -13.76
N GLN A 85 6.21 -10.03 -13.89
CA GLN A 85 5.68 -11.30 -13.35
C GLN A 85 6.36 -12.53 -13.95
N ASP A 86 6.74 -12.48 -15.24
CA ASP A 86 7.47 -13.56 -15.93
C ASP A 86 8.90 -13.77 -15.41
N LYS A 87 9.46 -12.80 -14.68
CA LYS A 87 10.78 -12.87 -14.05
C LYS A 87 10.76 -13.37 -12.61
N ALA A 88 9.59 -13.60 -12.03
CA ALA A 88 9.43 -13.94 -10.61
C ALA A 88 10.28 -15.14 -10.18
N GLU A 89 10.18 -16.26 -10.89
CA GLU A 89 10.90 -17.50 -10.57
C GLU A 89 12.41 -17.37 -10.81
N GLU A 90 12.81 -16.65 -11.88
CA GLU A 90 14.23 -16.36 -12.12
C GLU A 90 14.84 -15.58 -10.96
N VAL A 91 14.22 -14.49 -10.54
CA VAL A 91 14.73 -13.64 -9.45
C VAL A 91 14.76 -14.39 -8.11
N LYS A 92 13.75 -15.22 -7.85
CA LYS A 92 13.67 -16.05 -6.67
C LYS A 92 14.80 -17.08 -6.61
N ALA A 93 15.21 -17.60 -7.76
CA ALA A 93 16.27 -18.61 -7.89
C ALA A 93 17.70 -18.02 -7.90
N TRP A 94 17.88 -16.69 -7.94
CA TRP A 94 19.22 -16.09 -7.91
C TRP A 94 19.97 -16.48 -6.63
N SER A 95 21.29 -16.69 -6.75
CA SER A 95 22.15 -16.78 -5.56
C SER A 95 22.17 -15.46 -4.80
N ASP A 96 22.56 -15.47 -3.54
CA ASP A 96 22.64 -14.25 -2.72
C ASP A 96 23.64 -13.24 -3.33
N GLU A 97 24.76 -13.72 -3.88
CA GLU A 97 25.76 -12.90 -4.55
C GLU A 97 25.20 -12.25 -5.82
N ARG A 98 24.49 -13.03 -6.66
CA ARG A 98 23.84 -12.48 -7.86
C ARG A 98 22.76 -11.46 -7.48
N PHE A 99 21.95 -11.76 -6.48
CA PHE A 99 20.90 -10.86 -6.00
C PHE A 99 21.49 -9.53 -5.51
N CYS A 100 22.51 -9.56 -4.65
CA CYS A 100 23.19 -8.34 -4.19
C CYS A 100 23.81 -7.55 -5.34
N THR A 101 24.41 -8.25 -6.32
CA THR A 101 25.01 -7.59 -7.50
C THR A 101 23.97 -6.88 -8.36
N GLU A 102 22.86 -7.55 -8.68
CA GLU A 102 21.79 -6.96 -9.48
C GLU A 102 21.05 -5.85 -8.72
N LEU A 103 20.85 -6.04 -7.40
CA LEU A 103 20.27 -5.00 -6.55
C LEU A 103 21.19 -3.77 -6.48
N GLN A 104 22.52 -3.96 -6.37
CA GLN A 104 23.49 -2.85 -6.39
C GLN A 104 23.41 -2.05 -7.69
N LYS A 105 23.31 -2.71 -8.85
CA LYS A 105 23.14 -2.05 -10.14
C LYS A 105 21.83 -1.25 -10.20
N ALA A 106 20.74 -1.83 -9.68
CA ALA A 106 19.42 -1.21 -9.71
C ALA A 106 19.29 -0.04 -8.72
N PHE A 107 19.80 -0.20 -7.49
CA PHE A 107 19.71 0.81 -6.43
C PHE A 107 20.80 1.89 -6.54
N GLY A 108 22.01 1.51 -6.92
CA GLY A 108 23.18 2.39 -6.90
C GLY A 108 23.92 2.37 -5.56
N TRP A 109 24.76 3.38 -5.31
CA TRP A 109 25.74 3.39 -4.22
C TRP A 109 25.39 4.32 -3.04
N ARG A 110 24.15 4.79 -2.94
CA ARG A 110 23.75 5.75 -1.89
C ARG A 110 23.87 5.21 -0.46
N LEU A 111 23.79 3.89 -0.28
CA LEU A 111 24.00 3.19 0.99
C LEU A 111 25.30 2.38 1.00
N GLY A 112 26.27 2.76 0.16
CA GLY A 112 27.49 1.99 -0.01
C GLY A 112 27.23 0.65 -0.66
N ARG A 113 28.09 -0.35 -0.35
CA ARG A 113 27.96 -1.70 -0.87
C ARG A 113 26.79 -2.45 -0.19
N ILE A 114 25.99 -3.15 -0.95
CA ILE A 114 24.99 -4.11 -0.43
C ILE A 114 25.76 -5.38 -0.04
N THR A 115 25.78 -5.68 1.26
CA THR A 115 26.65 -6.71 1.83
C THR A 115 25.95 -8.04 2.04
N HIS A 116 24.64 -8.02 2.27
CA HIS A 116 23.86 -9.23 2.51
C HIS A 116 22.40 -9.02 2.10
N ALA A 117 21.78 -10.09 1.59
CA ALA A 117 20.35 -10.18 1.36
C ALA A 117 19.79 -11.43 2.06
N GLY A 118 18.77 -11.24 2.89
CA GLY A 118 18.07 -12.32 3.56
C GLY A 118 17.12 -13.09 2.64
N LYS A 119 16.29 -13.94 3.24
CA LYS A 119 15.28 -14.72 2.51
C LYS A 119 14.38 -13.82 1.67
N ARG A 120 14.23 -14.20 0.41
CA ARG A 120 13.37 -13.49 -0.55
C ARG A 120 11.96 -14.07 -0.55
N THR A 121 10.97 -13.22 -0.53
CA THR A 121 9.56 -13.60 -0.70
C THR A 121 9.00 -12.82 -1.88
N VAL A 122 8.21 -13.47 -2.72
CA VAL A 122 7.66 -12.89 -3.95
C VAL A 122 6.15 -12.79 -3.83
N TYR A 123 5.59 -11.62 -4.08
CA TYR A 123 4.17 -11.35 -4.04
C TYR A 123 3.67 -10.79 -5.38
N PRO A 124 2.64 -11.38 -6.00
CA PRO A 124 2.03 -10.79 -7.18
C PRO A 124 1.34 -9.47 -6.81
N LEU A 125 1.46 -8.47 -7.68
CA LEU A 125 0.89 -7.15 -7.46
C LEU A 125 -0.38 -6.96 -8.27
N SER A 126 -1.42 -6.51 -7.59
CA SER A 126 -2.71 -6.16 -8.21
C SER A 126 -3.38 -5.04 -7.42
N LEU A 127 -4.09 -4.17 -8.12
CA LEU A 127 -5.09 -3.33 -7.49
C LEU A 127 -6.31 -4.21 -7.21
N THR A 128 -6.71 -4.29 -5.95
CA THR A 128 -7.93 -4.98 -5.56
C THR A 128 -8.82 -4.00 -4.81
N THR A 129 -10.06 -3.85 -5.21
CA THR A 129 -11.03 -2.96 -4.56
C THR A 129 -12.34 -3.69 -4.31
N ALA A 130 -12.89 -3.56 -3.11
CA ALA A 130 -14.22 -4.03 -2.80
C ALA A 130 -15.27 -3.20 -3.57
N SER A 131 -16.33 -3.83 -4.05
CA SER A 131 -17.47 -3.17 -4.70
C SER A 131 -18.15 -2.15 -3.78
N GLN A 132 -18.09 -2.39 -2.48
CA GLN A 132 -18.61 -1.52 -1.42
C GLN A 132 -17.78 -1.70 -0.14
N SER A 133 -17.56 -0.61 0.60
CA SER A 133 -16.84 -0.67 1.88
C SER A 133 -17.73 -0.99 3.07
N VAL A 134 -19.04 -0.94 2.89
CA VAL A 134 -20.05 -1.22 3.92
C VAL A 134 -21.20 -2.03 3.34
N SER A 135 -21.82 -2.86 4.17
CA SER A 135 -23.01 -3.62 3.86
C SER A 135 -23.90 -3.67 5.11
N HIS A 136 -24.95 -4.52 5.14
CA HIS A 136 -25.77 -4.67 6.31
C HIS A 136 -24.94 -5.12 7.51
N ARG A 137 -24.79 -4.24 8.51
CA ARG A 137 -23.99 -4.47 9.74
C ARG A 137 -22.55 -4.93 9.48
N LEU A 138 -21.98 -4.51 8.35
CA LEU A 138 -20.60 -4.82 7.96
C LEU A 138 -19.88 -3.55 7.55
N ALA A 139 -18.66 -3.37 8.05
CA ALA A 139 -17.69 -2.40 7.56
C ALA A 139 -16.37 -3.09 7.21
N LEU A 140 -15.79 -2.76 6.05
CA LEU A 140 -14.47 -3.22 5.65
C LEU A 140 -13.46 -2.10 5.87
N VAL A 141 -12.26 -2.46 6.37
CA VAL A 141 -11.16 -1.53 6.61
C VAL A 141 -9.84 -2.08 6.07
N GLY A 142 -8.96 -1.18 5.66
CA GLY A 142 -7.63 -1.53 5.18
C GLY A 142 -7.65 -2.47 3.98
N ASN A 143 -6.78 -3.49 4.00
CA ASN A 143 -6.65 -4.43 2.88
C ASN A 143 -7.91 -5.27 2.61
N ALA A 144 -8.83 -5.38 3.55
CA ALA A 144 -10.13 -6.00 3.31
C ALA A 144 -10.99 -5.17 2.36
N ALA A 145 -10.87 -3.84 2.39
CA ALA A 145 -11.59 -2.94 1.49
C ALA A 145 -10.82 -2.68 0.18
N GLN A 146 -9.50 -2.49 0.24
CA GLN A 146 -8.66 -2.24 -0.94
C GLN A 146 -7.20 -2.62 -0.72
N THR A 147 -6.57 -3.18 -1.75
CA THR A 147 -5.13 -3.44 -1.81
C THR A 147 -4.52 -2.65 -2.95
N LEU A 148 -3.51 -1.86 -2.65
CA LEU A 148 -2.84 -0.96 -3.59
C LEU A 148 -1.47 -1.50 -4.00
N HIS A 149 -0.91 -0.94 -5.07
CA HIS A 149 0.50 -1.10 -5.39
C HIS A 149 1.36 -0.57 -4.21
N PRO A 150 2.48 -1.22 -3.84
CA PRO A 150 3.31 -0.82 -2.70
C PRO A 150 4.06 0.50 -2.87
N ILE A 151 3.79 1.25 -3.93
CA ILE A 151 4.37 2.58 -4.21
C ILE A 151 4.12 3.52 -3.03
N ALA A 152 5.17 4.18 -2.56
CA ALA A 152 5.15 5.16 -1.48
C ALA A 152 4.48 4.68 -0.17
N GLY A 153 4.30 3.36 0.04
CA GLY A 153 3.73 2.79 1.26
C GLY A 153 2.29 3.21 1.58
N GLN A 154 1.53 3.70 0.60
CA GLN A 154 0.21 4.31 0.84
C GLN A 154 -0.87 3.33 1.32
N GLY A 155 -0.72 2.03 1.05
CA GLY A 155 -1.73 1.03 1.44
C GLY A 155 -1.98 0.98 2.95
N PHE A 156 -0.91 0.97 3.76
CA PHE A 156 -1.02 1.00 5.22
C PHE A 156 -1.64 2.31 5.72
N ASN A 157 -1.17 3.44 5.21
CA ASN A 157 -1.68 4.76 5.60
C ASN A 157 -3.17 4.92 5.27
N LEU A 158 -3.60 4.42 4.11
CA LEU A 158 -5.01 4.43 3.72
C LEU A 158 -5.85 3.57 4.67
N GLY A 159 -5.36 2.37 5.01
CA GLY A 159 -6.02 1.48 5.97
C GLY A 159 -6.13 2.09 7.37
N LEU A 160 -5.09 2.77 7.84
CA LEU A 160 -5.13 3.46 9.13
C LEU A 160 -6.16 4.59 9.14
N ARG A 161 -6.26 5.35 8.05
CA ARG A 161 -7.32 6.37 7.89
C ARG A 161 -8.72 5.77 7.85
N ASP A 162 -8.89 4.56 7.28
CA ASP A 162 -10.16 3.83 7.34
C ASP A 162 -10.55 3.52 8.79
N VAL A 163 -9.61 2.95 9.56
CA VAL A 163 -9.83 2.62 10.97
C VAL A 163 -10.20 3.84 11.80
N MET A 164 -9.43 4.94 11.64
CA MET A 164 -9.68 6.19 12.38
C MET A 164 -11.07 6.78 12.04
N SER A 165 -11.42 6.84 10.75
CA SER A 165 -12.70 7.38 10.32
C SER A 165 -13.89 6.53 10.77
N LEU A 166 -13.73 5.19 10.75
CA LEU A 166 -14.75 4.29 11.29
C LEU A 166 -14.91 4.49 12.79
N ALA A 167 -13.80 4.51 13.54
CA ALA A 167 -13.82 4.69 14.99
C ALA A 167 -14.49 6.01 15.39
N GLU A 168 -14.20 7.12 14.70
CA GLU A 168 -14.86 8.41 14.91
C GLU A 168 -16.37 8.34 14.65
N SER A 169 -16.78 7.68 13.55
CA SER A 169 -18.21 7.53 13.21
C SER A 169 -18.96 6.67 14.25
N LEU A 170 -18.32 5.61 14.75
CA LEU A 170 -18.89 4.75 15.78
C LEU A 170 -18.95 5.47 17.14
N ALA A 171 -17.92 6.22 17.52
CA ALA A 171 -17.89 7.00 18.76
C ALA A 171 -19.00 8.07 18.77
N GLN A 172 -19.21 8.74 17.64
CA GLN A 172 -20.30 9.70 17.50
C GLN A 172 -21.66 9.00 17.67
N ALA A 173 -21.88 7.88 16.94
CA ALA A 173 -23.14 7.12 17.03
C ALA A 173 -23.41 6.64 18.46
N TRP A 174 -22.37 6.15 19.15
CA TRP A 174 -22.45 5.73 20.54
C TRP A 174 -22.85 6.89 21.48
N GLY A 175 -22.21 8.07 21.32
CA GLY A 175 -22.56 9.28 22.09
C GLY A 175 -23.98 9.77 21.86
N GLU A 176 -24.51 9.55 20.65
CA GLU A 176 -25.89 9.86 20.27
C GLU A 176 -26.89 8.72 20.58
N GLN A 177 -26.45 7.65 21.24
CA GLN A 177 -27.26 6.45 21.54
C GLN A 177 -27.88 5.79 20.29
N LYS A 178 -27.20 5.89 19.16
CA LYS A 178 -27.60 5.27 17.89
C LYS A 178 -27.04 3.86 17.78
N ASP A 179 -27.69 3.01 17.00
CA ASP A 179 -27.19 1.68 16.64
C ASP A 179 -25.93 1.82 15.75
N CYS A 180 -24.77 1.41 16.28
CA CYS A 180 -23.48 1.46 15.57
C CYS A 180 -23.47 0.63 14.27
N GLY A 181 -24.30 -0.39 14.15
CA GLY A 181 -24.48 -1.19 12.93
C GLY A 181 -25.51 -0.63 11.95
N ALA A 182 -26.16 0.48 12.27
CA ALA A 182 -27.16 1.08 11.38
C ALA A 182 -26.53 1.57 10.07
N TYR A 183 -27.23 1.37 8.96
CA TYR A 183 -26.75 1.78 7.63
C TYR A 183 -26.46 3.28 7.55
N SER A 184 -27.20 4.13 8.24
CA SER A 184 -26.96 5.57 8.30
C SER A 184 -25.57 5.92 8.86
N VAL A 185 -25.10 5.19 9.89
CA VAL A 185 -23.78 5.36 10.50
C VAL A 185 -22.69 4.85 9.54
N LEU A 186 -22.88 3.66 8.99
CA LEU A 186 -21.91 3.05 8.08
C LEU A 186 -21.80 3.80 6.74
N SER A 187 -22.92 4.29 6.20
CA SER A 187 -22.90 5.11 4.96
C SER A 187 -22.20 6.45 5.19
N HIS A 188 -22.28 7.03 6.39
CA HIS A 188 -21.53 8.24 6.73
C HIS A 188 -20.02 7.98 6.69
N TYR A 189 -19.56 6.89 7.32
CA TYR A 189 -18.17 6.43 7.22
C TYR A 189 -17.74 6.25 5.76
N GLN A 190 -18.52 5.51 4.95
CA GLN A 190 -18.22 5.28 3.54
C GLN A 190 -18.05 6.57 2.75
N LYS A 191 -18.97 7.52 2.89
CA LYS A 191 -18.92 8.81 2.20
C LYS A 191 -17.70 9.63 2.58
N ARG A 192 -17.34 9.68 3.86
CA ARG A 192 -16.13 10.37 4.33
C ARG A 192 -14.85 9.80 3.73
N ARG A 193 -14.81 8.47 3.50
CA ARG A 193 -13.62 7.79 2.98
C ARG A 193 -13.50 7.79 1.46
N GLN A 194 -14.60 7.93 0.75
CA GLN A 194 -14.64 7.72 -0.70
C GLN A 194 -13.68 8.64 -1.46
N ALA A 195 -13.74 9.94 -1.23
CA ALA A 195 -12.90 10.91 -1.93
C ALA A 195 -11.39 10.68 -1.68
N ASP A 196 -11.00 10.38 -0.44
CA ASP A 196 -9.61 10.09 -0.09
C ASP A 196 -9.13 8.75 -0.70
N LYS A 197 -9.98 7.73 -0.71
CA LYS A 197 -9.69 6.46 -1.37
C LYS A 197 -9.46 6.63 -2.86
N GLU A 198 -10.40 7.27 -3.55
CA GLU A 198 -10.32 7.52 -5.00
C GLU A 198 -9.08 8.33 -5.36
N ALA A 199 -8.79 9.39 -4.60
CA ALA A 199 -7.60 10.20 -4.80
C ALA A 199 -6.30 9.40 -4.58
N THR A 200 -6.23 8.61 -3.51
CA THR A 200 -5.04 7.79 -3.20
C THR A 200 -4.83 6.70 -4.25
N ILE A 201 -5.89 6.00 -4.65
CA ILE A 201 -5.85 4.98 -5.70
C ILE A 201 -5.41 5.62 -7.02
N GLY A 202 -6.02 6.73 -7.42
CA GLY A 202 -5.71 7.44 -8.66
C GLY A 202 -4.25 7.93 -8.72
N VAL A 203 -3.73 8.49 -7.63
CA VAL A 203 -2.32 8.92 -7.55
C VAL A 203 -1.39 7.72 -7.61
N THR A 204 -1.66 6.66 -6.85
CA THR A 204 -0.82 5.46 -6.82
C THR A 204 -0.77 4.79 -8.19
N ASP A 205 -1.92 4.56 -8.80
CA ASP A 205 -2.05 3.95 -10.11
C ASP A 205 -1.43 4.83 -11.20
N GLY A 206 -1.67 6.14 -11.16
CA GLY A 206 -1.07 7.12 -12.04
C GLY A 206 0.46 7.13 -11.98
N LEU A 207 1.06 7.02 -10.78
CA LEU A 207 2.52 6.91 -10.61
C LEU A 207 3.05 5.62 -11.24
N VAL A 208 2.39 4.46 -11.03
CA VAL A 208 2.80 3.21 -11.68
C VAL A 208 2.87 3.38 -13.19
N HIS A 209 1.81 3.89 -13.81
CA HIS A 209 1.73 4.07 -15.25
C HIS A 209 2.71 5.12 -15.79
N LEU A 210 2.88 6.24 -15.09
CA LEU A 210 3.81 7.32 -15.46
C LEU A 210 5.25 6.82 -15.47
N PHE A 211 5.67 6.07 -14.45
CA PHE A 211 7.05 5.62 -14.30
C PHE A 211 7.36 4.35 -15.10
N ALA A 212 6.38 3.50 -15.39
CA ALA A 212 6.52 2.36 -16.31
C ALA A 212 6.58 2.78 -17.78
N ASN A 213 6.12 3.99 -18.12
CA ASN A 213 6.06 4.45 -19.51
C ASN A 213 7.46 4.79 -20.05
N ARG A 214 7.72 4.40 -21.33
CA ARG A 214 8.99 4.61 -22.03
C ARG A 214 8.92 5.69 -23.11
N TRP A 215 7.78 6.33 -23.30
CA TRP A 215 7.63 7.38 -24.30
C TRP A 215 8.52 8.59 -23.93
N ALA A 216 9.46 8.94 -24.82
CA ALA A 216 10.51 9.91 -24.51
C ALA A 216 10.01 11.27 -23.99
N PRO A 217 8.93 11.87 -24.54
CA PRO A 217 8.38 13.12 -23.98
C PRO A 217 7.87 12.98 -22.54
N LEU A 218 7.23 11.87 -22.19
CA LEU A 218 6.78 11.61 -20.81
C LEU A 218 7.95 11.38 -19.87
N VAL A 219 9.00 10.68 -20.32
CA VAL A 219 10.23 10.49 -19.55
C VAL A 219 10.92 11.82 -19.28
N ALA A 220 11.06 12.67 -20.28
CA ALA A 220 11.63 14.00 -20.12
C ALA A 220 10.77 14.88 -19.19
N GLY A 221 9.46 14.91 -19.41
CA GLY A 221 8.52 15.69 -18.62
C GLY A 221 8.51 15.32 -17.13
N ARG A 222 8.49 14.01 -16.80
CA ARG A 222 8.54 13.57 -15.40
C ARG A 222 9.86 13.89 -14.71
N ASN A 223 10.99 13.76 -15.43
CA ASN A 223 12.30 14.10 -14.88
C ASN A 223 12.43 15.62 -14.62
N LEU A 224 11.95 16.46 -15.55
CA LEU A 224 11.89 17.90 -15.36
C LEU A 224 10.93 18.27 -14.21
N GLY A 225 9.79 17.59 -14.08
CA GLY A 225 8.85 17.78 -12.98
C GLY A 225 9.46 17.44 -11.61
N LEU A 226 10.22 16.34 -11.52
CA LEU A 226 10.94 15.99 -10.28
C LEU A 226 12.02 17.02 -9.94
N MET A 227 12.80 17.49 -10.93
CA MET A 227 13.78 18.55 -10.73
C MET A 227 13.12 19.86 -10.30
N ALA A 228 12.01 20.24 -10.93
CA ALA A 228 11.26 21.43 -10.54
C ALA A 228 10.70 21.33 -9.10
N MET A 229 10.21 20.17 -8.68
CA MET A 229 9.77 19.95 -7.30
C MET A 229 10.93 20.04 -6.28
N GLU A 230 12.15 19.68 -6.66
CA GLU A 230 13.33 19.85 -5.79
C GLU A 230 13.67 21.33 -5.59
N LEU A 231 13.48 22.14 -6.62
CA LEU A 231 13.76 23.58 -6.60
C LEU A 231 12.60 24.41 -6.00
N PHE A 232 11.37 23.93 -6.11
CA PHE A 232 10.17 24.66 -5.68
C PHE A 232 9.55 24.07 -4.42
N ILE A 233 10.03 24.51 -3.27
CA ILE A 233 9.62 24.04 -1.93
C ILE A 233 8.11 23.97 -1.72
N PRO A 234 7.27 24.98 -2.10
CA PRO A 234 5.82 24.90 -1.88
C PRO A 234 5.15 23.71 -2.57
N ALA A 235 5.58 23.32 -3.77
CA ALA A 235 5.03 22.15 -4.47
C ALA A 235 5.39 20.86 -3.75
N ARG A 236 6.61 20.78 -3.21
CA ARG A 236 7.06 19.63 -2.38
C ARG A 236 6.25 19.52 -1.11
N ASP A 237 5.95 20.63 -0.43
CA ASP A 237 5.20 20.62 0.81
C ASP A 237 3.74 20.19 0.59
N VAL A 238 3.09 20.61 -0.48
CA VAL A 238 1.74 20.14 -0.85
C VAL A 238 1.73 18.62 -1.11
N LEU A 239 2.74 18.11 -1.82
CA LEU A 239 2.87 16.67 -2.05
C LEU A 239 3.12 15.93 -0.74
N ALA A 240 4.02 16.43 0.10
CA ALA A 240 4.34 15.85 1.41
C ALA A 240 3.11 15.80 2.32
N GLN A 241 2.33 16.87 2.41
CA GLN A 241 1.10 16.90 3.20
C GLN A 241 0.12 15.80 2.77
N ARG A 242 -0.08 15.63 1.47
CA ARG A 242 -0.97 14.58 0.94
C ARG A 242 -0.44 13.19 1.20
N THR A 243 0.85 12.94 1.00
CA THR A 243 1.46 11.62 1.20
C THR A 243 1.59 11.25 2.67
N LEU A 244 1.77 12.22 3.57
CA LEU A 244 1.75 12.03 5.03
C LEU A 244 0.35 11.87 5.61
N GLY A 245 -0.70 12.01 4.78
CA GLY A 245 -2.08 11.84 5.24
C GLY A 245 -2.64 13.04 6.00
N TRP A 246 -2.04 14.22 5.86
CA TRP A 246 -2.57 15.48 6.38
C TRP A 246 -3.66 16.01 5.44
N VAL A 247 -4.66 15.18 5.19
CA VAL A 247 -5.85 15.54 4.41
C VAL A 247 -6.97 15.89 5.36
N ALA A 248 -7.81 16.85 4.95
CA ALA A 248 -9.02 17.19 5.71
C ALA A 248 -9.88 15.93 5.87
N ARG A 249 -10.30 15.66 7.10
CA ARG A 249 -11.11 14.51 7.47
C ARG A 249 -12.60 14.85 7.41
#